data_401275527c69da314605fd98d2abbc7d
#
_entry.id   401275527c69da314605fd98d2abbc7d
#
_cell.length_a   1.000
_cell.length_b   1.000
_cell.length_c   1.000
_cell.angle_alpha   90.00
_cell.angle_beta   90.00
_cell.angle_gamma   90.00
#
_symmetry.space_group_name_H-M   'P 1'
#
loop_
_entity.id
_entity.type
_entity.pdbx_description
1 polymer ?
#
loop_
_entity_poly.entity_id
_entity_poly.type
_entity_poly.pdbx_seq_one_letter_code
_entity_poly.pdbx_strand_id
1 'polypeptide(L)'
;AKQFSLIEKYAVDAKTGLVYHGYDESKEQKWADPKTGLSPHFWSRAIGWYAMALVDVLDYFPQNHPERANLIKYLQRLAPALVKYQDAKSGVWYQMTTQGTRKGNYFEASGSCMFVYALAKGVRMGYLPSSYLASAKKGYAGIVKEFVEEESNGTLSLNKTVSVGGLGGTPYRDGSYEYYLSEPIKKNDLKGVGPFIFASVEMEIAAENALGQGKTVATDYYFNREFRKDWNGNEEQFHYTWEDRLHSGFWVWGTIFRDLGAKTTAIKAAPTAENLKNVNVYIIVDPDTKKETPNPNFVQDADIKQISDWVKAGGTLVLMANDTSNCEHKNFNRLAKEFGIQFLPKNVNMVQGTKWEQGRVDIPAGNAVFKNTKAVYIKELAPLELKAPAQAIVTQNGDVIMG
;
A
#
# COMPACT_ATOMS: atom_id res chain seq x y z
N ALA A 1 2.64 12.64 -14.09
CA ALA A 1 3.73 12.27 -15.01
C ALA A 1 4.57 13.47 -15.45
N LYS A 2 3.95 14.53 -16.03
CA LYS A 2 4.69 15.68 -16.61
C LYS A 2 5.72 16.32 -15.67
N GLN A 3 5.39 16.53 -14.38
CA GLN A 3 6.35 17.11 -13.42
C GLN A 3 7.59 16.22 -13.24
N PHE A 4 7.41 14.91 -13.11
CA PHE A 4 8.53 13.98 -13.01
C PHE A 4 9.40 13.99 -14.27
N SER A 5 8.80 14.01 -15.46
CA SER A 5 9.57 14.06 -16.72
C SER A 5 10.38 15.35 -16.87
N LEU A 6 9.88 16.48 -16.35
CA LEU A 6 10.63 17.74 -16.33
C LEU A 6 11.81 17.69 -15.35
N ILE A 7 11.62 17.12 -14.16
CA ILE A 7 12.71 16.91 -13.19
C ILE A 7 13.79 16.00 -13.81
N GLU A 8 13.41 14.89 -14.43
CA GLU A 8 14.35 13.99 -15.10
C GLU A 8 15.13 14.67 -16.23
N LYS A 9 14.47 15.53 -16.98
CA LYS A 9 15.09 16.23 -18.09
C LYS A 9 16.09 17.31 -17.66
N TYR A 10 15.78 18.05 -16.58
CA TYR A 10 16.49 19.29 -16.27
C TYR A 10 17.29 19.24 -14.96
N ALA A 11 16.92 18.40 -14.00
CA ALA A 11 17.51 18.40 -12.68
C ALA A 11 18.32 17.13 -12.31
N VAL A 12 18.43 16.16 -13.22
CA VAL A 12 19.25 14.94 -12.99
C VAL A 12 20.68 15.18 -13.42
N ASP A 13 21.62 14.83 -12.55
CA ASP A 13 23.04 14.78 -12.88
C ASP A 13 23.45 13.41 -13.42
N ALA A 14 23.91 13.36 -14.66
CA ALA A 14 24.29 12.11 -15.33
C ALA A 14 25.49 11.39 -14.67
N LYS A 15 26.37 12.12 -13.95
CA LYS A 15 27.56 11.53 -13.31
C LYS A 15 27.24 10.84 -12.01
N THR A 16 26.38 11.44 -11.20
CA THR A 16 26.01 10.93 -9.87
C THR A 16 24.76 10.08 -9.90
N GLY A 17 23.88 10.31 -10.86
CA GLY A 17 22.53 9.74 -10.90
C GLY A 17 21.58 10.37 -9.88
N LEU A 18 21.95 11.46 -9.22
CA LEU A 18 21.12 12.18 -8.24
C LEU A 18 20.37 13.34 -8.89
N VAL A 19 19.38 13.85 -8.15
CA VAL A 19 18.59 15.03 -8.53
C VAL A 19 19.11 16.24 -7.75
N TYR A 20 19.39 17.33 -8.44
CA TYR A 20 19.72 18.60 -7.80
C TYR A 20 18.54 19.14 -6.97
N HIS A 21 18.84 19.95 -5.97
CA HIS A 21 17.80 20.51 -5.10
C HIS A 21 16.83 21.42 -5.86
N GLY A 22 17.34 22.22 -6.79
CA GLY A 22 16.53 23.16 -7.59
C GLY A 22 17.04 23.32 -9.00
N TYR A 23 16.13 23.72 -9.87
CA TYR A 23 16.38 24.14 -11.24
C TYR A 23 15.61 25.43 -11.51
N ASP A 24 16.30 26.44 -11.96
CA ASP A 24 15.73 27.71 -12.41
C ASP A 24 15.77 27.80 -13.94
N GLU A 25 14.60 27.71 -14.58
CA GLU A 25 14.46 27.76 -16.03
C GLU A 25 14.93 29.13 -16.59
N SER A 26 14.68 30.22 -15.85
CA SER A 26 15.13 31.57 -16.26
C SER A 26 16.63 31.76 -16.14
N LYS A 27 17.30 31.01 -15.25
CA LYS A 27 18.73 31.13 -14.91
C LYS A 27 19.13 32.48 -14.32
N GLU A 28 18.15 33.20 -13.77
CA GLU A 28 18.31 34.53 -13.19
C GLU A 28 18.49 34.52 -11.67
N GLN A 29 18.12 33.42 -11.03
CA GLN A 29 18.23 33.28 -9.57
C GLN A 29 19.72 33.22 -9.18
N LYS A 30 20.10 34.00 -8.17
CA LYS A 30 21.48 34.06 -7.68
C LYS A 30 22.03 32.73 -7.14
N TRP A 31 21.19 31.80 -6.73
CA TRP A 31 21.58 30.45 -6.31
C TRP A 31 21.81 29.50 -7.50
N ALA A 32 21.32 29.84 -8.69
CA ALA A 32 21.39 28.98 -9.86
C ALA A 32 22.69 29.23 -10.64
N ASP A 33 23.24 28.16 -11.18
CA ASP A 33 24.30 28.30 -12.18
C ASP A 33 23.78 29.02 -13.44
N PRO A 34 24.40 30.09 -13.87
CA PRO A 34 23.87 30.93 -14.97
C PRO A 34 23.88 30.24 -16.35
N LYS A 35 24.58 29.11 -16.50
CA LYS A 35 24.59 28.32 -17.74
C LYS A 35 23.56 27.21 -17.72
N THR A 36 23.46 26.50 -16.60
CA THR A 36 22.65 25.31 -16.49
C THR A 36 21.30 25.54 -15.78
N GLY A 37 21.18 26.55 -14.93
CA GLY A 37 20.02 26.81 -14.09
C GLY A 37 19.96 25.92 -12.83
N LEU A 38 20.97 25.08 -12.60
CA LEU A 38 20.98 24.11 -11.51
C LEU A 38 21.49 24.72 -10.21
N SER A 39 20.96 24.25 -9.07
CA SER A 39 21.53 24.52 -7.76
C SER A 39 22.88 23.81 -7.59
N PRO A 40 23.79 24.29 -6.69
CA PRO A 40 25.16 23.76 -6.66
C PRO A 40 25.31 22.36 -6.05
N HIS A 41 24.32 21.87 -5.26
CA HIS A 41 24.49 20.69 -4.44
C HIS A 41 23.30 19.73 -4.43
N PHE A 42 23.58 18.50 -3.97
CA PHE A 42 22.62 17.41 -3.78
C PHE A 42 22.19 17.31 -2.32
N TRP A 43 21.05 17.91 -1.98
CA TRP A 43 20.50 17.87 -0.64
C TRP A 43 19.67 16.60 -0.42
N SER A 44 20.01 15.80 0.61
CA SER A 44 19.43 14.48 0.85
C SER A 44 17.90 14.49 0.94
N ARG A 45 17.31 15.43 1.67
CA ARG A 45 15.85 15.50 1.81
C ARG A 45 15.13 15.89 0.52
N ALA A 46 15.72 16.73 -0.33
CA ALA A 46 15.12 17.04 -1.64
C ALA A 46 15.05 15.79 -2.53
N ILE A 47 16.14 15.01 -2.57
CA ILE A 47 16.18 13.72 -3.26
C ILE A 47 15.20 12.75 -2.61
N GLY A 48 15.08 12.77 -1.27
CA GLY A 48 14.15 11.93 -0.51
C GLY A 48 12.69 12.19 -0.85
N TRP A 49 12.29 13.44 -0.93
CA TRP A 49 10.93 13.80 -1.39
C TRP A 49 10.65 13.30 -2.79
N TYR A 50 11.60 13.41 -3.70
CA TYR A 50 11.46 12.90 -5.06
C TYR A 50 11.33 11.38 -5.08
N ALA A 51 12.15 10.66 -4.30
CA ALA A 51 12.12 9.20 -4.19
C ALA A 51 10.79 8.70 -3.61
N MET A 52 10.30 9.33 -2.52
CA MET A 52 8.98 9.02 -1.93
C MET A 52 7.85 9.28 -2.93
N ALA A 53 7.86 10.45 -3.57
CA ALA A 53 6.84 10.81 -4.55
C ALA A 53 6.74 9.81 -5.71
N LEU A 54 7.86 9.24 -6.18
CA LEU A 54 7.86 8.21 -7.22
C LEU A 54 7.12 6.93 -6.78
N VAL A 55 7.39 6.44 -5.58
CA VAL A 55 6.74 5.21 -5.10
C VAL A 55 5.28 5.44 -4.68
N ASP A 56 4.94 6.62 -4.18
CA ASP A 56 3.60 6.93 -3.69
C ASP A 56 2.63 7.26 -4.82
N VAL A 57 3.07 8.02 -5.83
CA VAL A 57 2.20 8.33 -6.97
C VAL A 57 1.83 7.07 -7.76
N LEU A 58 2.69 6.06 -7.78
CA LEU A 58 2.43 4.78 -8.44
C LEU A 58 1.27 3.99 -7.82
N ASP A 59 0.91 4.23 -6.56
CA ASP A 59 -0.28 3.66 -5.93
C ASP A 59 -1.58 4.18 -6.56
N TYR A 60 -1.53 5.40 -7.12
CA TYR A 60 -2.67 6.09 -7.72
C TYR A 60 -2.69 6.04 -9.25
N PHE A 61 -1.56 5.72 -9.87
CA PHE A 61 -1.49 5.59 -11.33
C PHE A 61 -2.13 4.27 -11.78
N PRO A 62 -3.10 4.30 -12.71
CA PRO A 62 -3.68 3.09 -13.27
C PRO A 62 -2.61 2.14 -13.83
N GLN A 63 -2.81 0.84 -13.69
CA GLN A 63 -1.83 -0.16 -14.13
C GLN A 63 -1.52 -0.08 -15.63
N ASN A 64 -2.52 0.27 -16.43
CA ASN A 64 -2.44 0.41 -17.89
C ASN A 64 -2.09 1.83 -18.36
N HIS A 65 -1.79 2.76 -17.45
CA HIS A 65 -1.48 4.14 -17.85
C HIS A 65 -0.11 4.18 -18.59
N PRO A 66 -0.02 4.80 -19.79
CA PRO A 66 1.19 4.76 -20.61
C PRO A 66 2.44 5.35 -19.93
N GLU A 67 2.27 6.35 -19.07
CA GLU A 67 3.37 6.98 -18.34
C GLU A 67 3.82 6.19 -17.08
N ARG A 68 3.10 5.16 -16.66
CA ARG A 68 3.46 4.38 -15.47
C ARG A 68 4.84 3.76 -15.57
N ALA A 69 5.18 3.19 -16.73
CA ALA A 69 6.47 2.60 -16.97
C ALA A 69 7.64 3.62 -16.88
N ASN A 70 7.40 4.88 -17.27
CA ASN A 70 8.40 5.94 -17.14
C ASN A 70 8.67 6.27 -15.66
N LEU A 71 7.63 6.37 -14.81
CA LEU A 71 7.81 6.62 -13.38
C LEU A 71 8.64 5.51 -12.71
N ILE A 72 8.40 4.24 -13.07
CA ILE A 72 9.18 3.11 -12.58
C ILE A 72 10.64 3.21 -13.06
N LYS A 73 10.89 3.56 -14.33
CA LYS A 73 12.25 3.78 -14.84
C LYS A 73 13.00 4.88 -14.11
N TYR A 74 12.32 5.97 -13.73
CA TYR A 74 12.92 7.05 -12.95
C TYR A 74 13.38 6.57 -11.57
N LEU A 75 12.57 5.76 -10.88
CA LEU A 75 12.98 5.12 -9.64
C LEU A 75 14.16 4.15 -9.85
N GLN A 76 14.11 3.34 -10.90
CA GLN A 76 15.18 2.39 -11.24
C GLN A 76 16.50 3.09 -11.59
N ARG A 77 16.45 4.29 -12.16
CA ARG A 77 17.63 5.14 -12.40
C ARG A 77 18.18 5.72 -11.09
N LEU A 78 17.30 6.15 -10.16
CA LEU A 78 17.70 6.78 -8.90
C LEU A 78 18.27 5.77 -7.90
N ALA A 79 17.68 4.59 -7.77
CA ALA A 79 18.02 3.61 -6.74
C ALA A 79 19.52 3.23 -6.67
N PRO A 80 20.22 2.97 -7.78
CA PRO A 80 21.68 2.73 -7.75
C PRO A 80 22.47 3.89 -7.17
N ALA A 81 22.06 5.13 -7.43
CA ALA A 81 22.72 6.32 -6.91
C ALA A 81 22.50 6.41 -5.38
N LEU A 82 21.30 6.13 -4.88
CA LEU A 82 21.07 6.08 -3.44
C LEU A 82 21.98 5.06 -2.75
N VAL A 83 22.10 3.86 -3.30
CA VAL A 83 22.99 2.81 -2.76
C VAL A 83 24.46 3.22 -2.84
N LYS A 84 24.90 3.84 -3.93
CA LYS A 84 26.27 4.32 -4.10
C LYS A 84 26.70 5.31 -3.01
N TYR A 85 25.79 6.18 -2.59
CA TYR A 85 26.08 7.22 -1.59
C TYR A 85 25.63 6.84 -0.17
N GLN A 86 25.18 5.61 0.05
CA GLN A 86 24.93 5.06 1.39
C GLN A 86 26.27 4.87 2.12
N ASP A 87 26.39 5.43 3.30
CA ASP A 87 27.63 5.25 4.09
C ASP A 87 27.84 3.76 4.42
N ALA A 88 29.04 3.29 4.14
CA ALA A 88 29.37 1.87 4.25
C ALA A 88 29.33 1.35 5.69
N LYS A 89 29.64 2.20 6.67
CA LYS A 89 29.76 1.83 8.08
C LYS A 89 28.44 2.02 8.84
N SER A 90 27.81 3.18 8.70
CA SER A 90 26.58 3.53 9.41
C SER A 90 25.33 3.03 8.72
N GLY A 91 25.34 2.92 7.40
CA GLY A 91 24.18 2.57 6.58
C GLY A 91 23.25 3.74 6.27
N VAL A 92 23.45 4.93 6.83
CA VAL A 92 22.64 6.13 6.58
C VAL A 92 23.30 7.07 5.58
N TRP A 93 22.69 8.22 5.33
CA TRP A 93 23.16 9.20 4.33
C TRP A 93 23.46 10.55 4.95
N TYR A 94 24.44 11.22 4.37
CA TYR A 94 24.84 12.56 4.76
C TYR A 94 23.82 13.62 4.28
N GLN A 95 23.76 14.75 5.01
CA GLN A 95 22.97 15.95 4.67
C GLN A 95 23.25 16.39 3.23
N MET A 96 24.52 16.58 2.88
CA MET A 96 24.96 16.83 1.53
C MET A 96 25.46 15.51 0.93
N THR A 97 24.58 14.86 0.17
CA THR A 97 24.66 13.43 -0.18
C THR A 97 25.99 13.02 -0.83
N THR A 98 26.57 13.86 -1.69
CA THR A 98 27.83 13.55 -2.39
C THR A 98 29.09 14.05 -1.69
N GLN A 99 28.95 14.76 -0.57
CA GLN A 99 30.06 15.41 0.11
C GLN A 99 30.67 14.53 1.24
N GLY A 100 30.09 13.40 1.57
CA GLY A 100 30.60 12.41 2.52
C GLY A 100 31.15 13.04 3.80
N THR A 101 32.43 12.77 4.07
CA THR A 101 33.14 13.24 5.25
C THR A 101 33.69 14.66 5.16
N ARG A 102 33.30 15.47 4.14
CA ARG A 102 33.68 16.88 4.08
C ARG A 102 33.39 17.56 5.43
N LYS A 103 34.31 18.37 5.92
CA LYS A 103 34.23 19.01 7.25
C LYS A 103 32.89 19.70 7.46
N GLY A 104 32.22 19.37 8.56
CA GLY A 104 30.91 19.92 8.95
C GLY A 104 29.71 19.13 8.44
N ASN A 105 29.86 18.26 7.42
CA ASN A 105 28.76 17.41 6.97
C ASN A 105 28.38 16.38 8.05
N TYR A 106 27.13 16.02 8.11
CA TYR A 106 26.60 15.11 9.13
C TYR A 106 25.57 14.14 8.53
N PHE A 107 25.30 13.04 9.22
CA PHE A 107 24.21 12.13 8.88
C PHE A 107 22.87 12.78 9.17
N GLU A 108 21.96 12.75 8.20
CA GLU A 108 20.68 13.44 8.27
C GLU A 108 19.51 12.45 8.26
N ALA A 109 18.62 12.59 9.25
CA ALA A 109 17.59 11.60 9.52
C ALA A 109 16.51 11.57 8.44
N SER A 110 15.97 12.71 8.03
CA SER A 110 14.82 12.74 7.12
C SER A 110 15.12 12.14 5.75
N GLY A 111 16.25 12.53 5.14
CA GLY A 111 16.67 11.97 3.85
C GLY A 111 16.94 10.47 3.95
N SER A 112 17.60 10.03 5.06
CA SER A 112 17.87 8.60 5.30
C SER A 112 16.57 7.79 5.42
N CYS A 113 15.58 8.27 6.18
CA CYS A 113 14.28 7.61 6.32
C CYS A 113 13.53 7.53 5.00
N MET A 114 13.53 8.62 4.21
CA MET A 114 12.90 8.68 2.89
C MET A 114 13.51 7.69 1.90
N PHE A 115 14.84 7.55 1.91
CA PHE A 115 15.52 6.61 1.03
C PHE A 115 15.22 5.16 1.41
N VAL A 116 15.25 4.84 2.70
CA VAL A 116 14.86 3.49 3.19
C VAL A 116 13.43 3.15 2.77
N TYR A 117 12.49 4.05 3.02
CA TYR A 117 11.10 3.88 2.60
C TYR A 117 10.97 3.63 1.10
N ALA A 118 11.57 4.49 0.27
CA ALA A 118 11.46 4.38 -1.18
C ALA A 118 12.08 3.09 -1.74
N LEU A 119 13.23 2.67 -1.20
CA LEU A 119 13.88 1.42 -1.58
C LEU A 119 13.04 0.19 -1.16
N ALA A 120 12.56 0.16 0.09
CA ALA A 120 11.78 -0.94 0.61
C ALA A 120 10.44 -1.10 -0.12
N LYS A 121 9.66 -0.02 -0.22
CA LYS A 121 8.39 0.00 -0.96
C LYS A 121 8.59 -0.31 -2.44
N GLY A 122 9.65 0.23 -3.05
CA GLY A 122 10.00 -0.07 -4.44
C GLY A 122 10.23 -1.55 -4.70
N VAL A 123 10.89 -2.26 -3.77
CA VAL A 123 11.08 -3.72 -3.83
C VAL A 123 9.75 -4.44 -3.61
N ARG A 124 9.01 -4.09 -2.56
CA ARG A 124 7.72 -4.73 -2.23
C ARG A 124 6.72 -4.65 -3.38
N MET A 125 6.65 -3.50 -4.04
CA MET A 125 5.73 -3.26 -5.16
C MET A 125 6.25 -3.80 -6.51
N GLY A 126 7.45 -4.43 -6.53
CA GLY A 126 8.05 -4.97 -7.73
C GLY A 126 8.60 -3.92 -8.72
N TYR A 127 8.79 -2.68 -8.27
CA TYR A 127 9.39 -1.61 -9.09
C TYR A 127 10.91 -1.69 -9.13
N LEU A 128 11.51 -2.25 -8.07
CA LEU A 128 12.95 -2.48 -7.93
C LEU A 128 13.26 -3.96 -7.73
N PRO A 129 14.42 -4.45 -8.20
CA PRO A 129 14.93 -5.77 -7.87
C PRO A 129 15.05 -6.00 -6.36
N SER A 130 14.83 -7.25 -5.92
CA SER A 130 14.89 -7.65 -4.50
C SER A 130 16.23 -7.36 -3.82
N SER A 131 17.33 -7.26 -4.57
CA SER A 131 18.67 -6.91 -4.06
C SER A 131 18.71 -5.57 -3.31
N TYR A 132 17.85 -4.61 -3.68
CA TYR A 132 17.78 -3.31 -2.99
C TYR A 132 17.24 -3.39 -1.56
N LEU A 133 16.54 -4.47 -1.19
CA LEU A 133 16.06 -4.67 0.18
C LEU A 133 17.21 -4.77 1.19
N ALA A 134 18.35 -5.29 0.78
CA ALA A 134 19.54 -5.34 1.65
C ALA A 134 20.02 -3.94 2.05
N SER A 135 20.05 -2.99 1.10
CA SER A 135 20.38 -1.59 1.39
C SER A 135 19.33 -0.90 2.26
N ALA A 136 18.05 -1.18 2.03
CA ALA A 136 16.97 -0.66 2.87
C ALA A 136 17.10 -1.17 4.32
N LYS A 137 17.28 -2.47 4.54
CA LYS A 137 17.49 -3.07 5.87
C LYS A 137 18.72 -2.50 6.58
N LYS A 138 19.85 -2.37 5.86
CA LYS A 138 21.06 -1.74 6.39
C LYS A 138 20.81 -0.28 6.79
N GLY A 139 20.12 0.47 5.93
CA GLY A 139 19.73 1.86 6.18
C GLY A 139 18.85 2.00 7.42
N TYR A 140 17.85 1.14 7.55
CA TYR A 140 16.94 1.16 8.70
C TYR A 140 17.68 0.85 10.03
N ALA A 141 18.53 -0.16 10.03
CA ALA A 141 19.37 -0.46 11.21
C ALA A 141 20.26 0.73 11.57
N GLY A 142 20.81 1.43 10.56
CA GLY A 142 21.57 2.65 10.75
C GLY A 142 20.72 3.81 11.31
N ILE A 143 19.50 4.00 10.81
CA ILE A 143 18.56 5.01 11.32
C ILE A 143 18.27 4.80 12.80
N VAL A 144 17.93 3.57 13.19
CA VAL A 144 17.64 3.23 14.59
C VAL A 144 18.87 3.54 15.47
N LYS A 145 20.06 3.16 15.02
CA LYS A 145 21.30 3.36 15.78
C LYS A 145 21.74 4.83 15.88
N GLU A 146 21.65 5.60 14.78
CA GLU A 146 22.24 6.94 14.68
C GLU A 146 21.29 8.06 15.07
N PHE A 147 19.96 7.81 15.02
CA PHE A 147 18.96 8.87 15.14
C PHE A 147 17.91 8.62 16.21
N VAL A 148 17.63 7.35 16.58
CA VAL A 148 16.62 7.04 17.59
C VAL A 148 17.26 7.04 18.97
N GLU A 149 16.62 7.75 19.89
CA GLU A 149 17.01 7.85 21.30
C GLU A 149 15.82 7.46 22.17
N GLU A 150 16.05 6.60 23.15
CA GLU A 150 15.05 6.31 24.19
C GLU A 150 15.19 7.32 25.31
N GLU A 151 14.10 8.03 25.59
CA GLU A 151 14.02 9.03 26.66
C GLU A 151 13.83 8.35 28.01
N SER A 152 14.15 9.07 29.10
CA SER A 152 14.04 8.57 30.47
C SER A 152 12.64 8.10 30.87
N ASN A 153 11.60 8.55 30.16
CA ASN A 153 10.20 8.15 30.37
C ASN A 153 9.76 6.97 29.47
N GLY A 154 10.70 6.35 28.73
CA GLY A 154 10.44 5.23 27.81
C GLY A 154 9.87 5.63 26.45
N THR A 155 9.71 6.92 26.15
CA THR A 155 9.32 7.36 24.81
C THR A 155 10.55 7.40 23.87
N LEU A 156 10.28 7.25 22.57
CA LEU A 156 11.34 7.34 21.54
C LEU A 156 11.35 8.72 20.90
N SER A 157 12.54 9.22 20.64
CA SER A 157 12.78 10.46 19.91
C SER A 157 13.62 10.23 18.67
N LEU A 158 13.32 10.95 17.59
CA LEU A 158 14.12 10.97 16.37
C LEU A 158 14.97 12.24 16.33
N ASN A 159 16.28 12.07 16.33
CA ASN A 159 17.26 13.16 16.30
C ASN A 159 17.76 13.45 14.87
N LYS A 160 18.57 14.51 14.73
CA LYS A 160 19.32 14.88 13.54
C LYS A 160 18.46 15.13 12.27
N THR A 161 17.26 15.67 12.44
CA THR A 161 16.47 16.18 11.31
C THR A 161 16.79 17.66 11.11
N VAL A 162 17.32 18.04 9.93
CA VAL A 162 17.49 19.45 9.58
C VAL A 162 16.14 20.16 9.50
N SER A 163 16.04 21.38 10.04
CA SER A 163 14.76 22.09 10.13
C SER A 163 14.20 22.44 8.75
N VAL A 164 15.05 22.96 7.89
CA VAL A 164 14.66 23.43 6.56
C VAL A 164 15.84 23.35 5.60
N GLY A 165 15.58 23.39 4.32
CA GLY A 165 16.51 23.73 3.25
C GLY A 165 15.71 24.43 2.17
N GLY A 166 16.19 25.54 1.68
CA GLY A 166 15.53 26.33 0.66
C GLY A 166 16.55 27.00 -0.27
N LEU A 167 16.03 27.62 -1.30
CA LEU A 167 16.80 28.42 -2.26
C LEU A 167 16.11 29.77 -2.43
N GLY A 168 16.88 30.84 -2.42
CA GLY A 168 16.33 32.21 -2.49
C GLY A 168 15.58 32.64 -1.22
N GLY A 169 14.66 33.58 -1.35
CA GLY A 169 13.84 34.09 -0.27
C GLY A 169 14.52 35.17 0.57
N THR A 170 13.94 35.46 1.75
CA THR A 170 14.44 36.44 2.72
C THR A 170 14.43 35.82 4.11
N PRO A 171 15.59 35.69 4.82
CA PRO A 171 16.94 35.97 4.29
C PRO A 171 17.29 35.11 3.08
N TYR A 172 18.21 35.60 2.25
CA TYR A 172 18.56 34.92 1.02
C TYR A 172 19.34 33.63 1.27
N ARG A 173 18.90 32.53 0.65
CA ARG A 173 19.49 31.20 0.72
C ARG A 173 20.20 30.91 -0.59
N ASP A 174 21.52 30.95 -0.55
CA ASP A 174 22.36 30.89 -1.75
C ASP A 174 22.62 29.47 -2.26
N GLY A 175 22.18 28.42 -1.51
CA GLY A 175 22.40 27.03 -1.86
C GLY A 175 23.84 26.57 -1.69
N SER A 176 24.71 27.35 -1.05
CA SER A 176 26.09 26.96 -0.75
C SER A 176 26.15 25.79 0.26
N TYR A 177 27.30 25.13 0.30
CA TYR A 177 27.55 24.09 1.28
C TYR A 177 27.41 24.63 2.71
N GLU A 178 27.97 25.78 2.96
CA GLU A 178 27.95 26.50 4.25
C GLU A 178 26.53 26.86 4.66
N TYR A 179 25.69 27.29 3.73
CA TYR A 179 24.25 27.54 3.98
C TYR A 179 23.55 26.27 4.46
N TYR A 180 23.66 25.15 3.74
CA TYR A 180 22.97 23.92 4.14
C TYR A 180 23.39 23.42 5.53
N LEU A 181 24.62 23.66 5.93
CA LEU A 181 25.13 23.25 7.23
C LEU A 181 24.82 24.25 8.37
N SER A 182 24.42 25.48 8.04
CA SER A 182 24.01 26.48 9.02
C SER A 182 22.58 26.32 9.49
N GLU A 183 21.76 25.55 8.79
CA GLU A 183 20.36 25.32 9.14
C GLU A 183 20.24 24.48 10.42
N PRO A 184 19.35 24.87 11.36
CA PRO A 184 19.25 24.17 12.65
C PRO A 184 18.82 22.71 12.51
N ILE A 185 19.40 21.89 13.36
CA ILE A 185 18.99 20.48 13.52
C ILE A 185 17.95 20.41 14.64
N LYS A 186 16.88 19.65 14.42
CA LYS A 186 15.77 19.51 15.36
C LYS A 186 15.53 18.06 15.75
N LYS A 187 15.12 17.86 16.99
CA LYS A 187 14.60 16.61 17.55
C LYS A 187 13.09 16.54 17.24
N ASN A 188 12.60 15.38 16.85
CA ASN A 188 11.18 15.09 16.57
C ASN A 188 10.53 16.01 15.53
N ASP A 189 11.30 16.51 14.57
CA ASP A 189 10.72 17.26 13.45
C ASP A 189 9.90 16.31 12.57
N LEU A 190 8.67 16.69 12.26
CA LEU A 190 7.71 15.86 11.53
C LEU A 190 8.19 15.47 10.12
N LYS A 191 9.10 16.26 9.51
CA LYS A 191 9.74 15.94 8.24
C LYS A 191 10.69 14.74 8.31
N GLY A 192 11.13 14.37 9.52
CA GLY A 192 11.87 13.15 9.80
C GLY A 192 10.97 12.05 10.35
N VAL A 193 10.10 12.39 11.31
CA VAL A 193 9.21 11.41 12.00
C VAL A 193 8.26 10.72 11.04
N GLY A 194 7.60 11.46 10.12
CA GLY A 194 6.70 10.86 9.13
C GLY A 194 7.38 9.80 8.26
N PRO A 195 8.47 10.14 7.56
CA PRO A 195 9.25 9.15 6.80
C PRO A 195 9.83 8.01 7.64
N PHE A 196 10.17 8.24 8.90
CA PHE A 196 10.61 7.19 9.82
C PHE A 196 9.50 6.16 10.06
N ILE A 197 8.26 6.63 10.33
CA ILE A 197 7.10 5.74 10.50
C ILE A 197 6.88 4.92 9.22
N PHE A 198 6.91 5.56 8.04
CA PHE A 198 6.76 4.84 6.77
C PHE A 198 7.84 3.79 6.54
N ALA A 199 9.10 4.13 6.83
CA ALA A 199 10.22 3.18 6.74
C ALA A 199 10.05 2.01 7.72
N SER A 200 9.58 2.28 8.95
CA SER A 200 9.32 1.24 9.96
C SER A 200 8.24 0.27 9.51
N VAL A 201 7.12 0.78 8.99
CA VAL A 201 6.03 -0.04 8.44
C VAL A 201 6.54 -0.93 7.29
N GLU A 202 7.34 -0.38 6.37
CA GLU A 202 7.91 -1.20 5.27
C GLU A 202 8.87 -2.29 5.79
N MET A 203 9.57 -2.05 6.89
CA MET A 203 10.44 -3.07 7.49
C MET A 203 9.64 -4.16 8.21
N GLU A 204 8.54 -3.83 8.86
CA GLU A 204 7.61 -4.80 9.44
C GLU A 204 7.00 -5.68 8.34
N ILE A 205 6.47 -5.07 7.28
CA ILE A 205 5.94 -5.78 6.12
C ILE A 205 7.00 -6.71 5.51
N ALA A 206 8.24 -6.23 5.36
CA ALA A 206 9.33 -7.03 4.80
C ALA A 206 9.74 -8.22 5.71
N ALA A 207 9.48 -8.15 7.01
CA ALA A 207 9.68 -9.26 7.94
C ALA A 207 8.54 -10.29 7.86
N GLU A 208 7.30 -9.85 7.60
CA GLU A 208 6.08 -10.66 7.54
C GLU A 208 5.78 -11.19 6.13
N ASN A 209 6.45 -10.71 5.11
CA ASN A 209 6.19 -10.98 3.68
C ASN A 209 6.18 -12.48 3.31
N ALA A 210 6.66 -13.37 4.19
CA ALA A 210 6.66 -14.81 3.96
C ALA A 210 5.25 -15.45 4.06
N LEU A 211 4.27 -14.83 4.74
CA LEU A 211 2.95 -15.42 4.99
C LEU A 211 2.14 -15.64 3.70
N GLY A 212 2.17 -14.67 2.80
CA GLY A 212 1.47 -14.71 1.53
C GLY A 212 2.33 -15.12 0.33
N GLN A 213 3.63 -15.34 0.51
CA GLN A 213 4.53 -15.64 -0.58
C GLN A 213 4.12 -16.90 -1.34
N GLY A 214 4.02 -16.79 -2.68
CA GLY A 214 3.56 -17.88 -3.54
C GLY A 214 2.05 -18.11 -3.52
N LYS A 215 1.28 -17.32 -2.79
CA LYS A 215 -0.18 -17.39 -2.76
C LYS A 215 -0.79 -16.36 -3.72
N THR A 216 -1.95 -16.72 -4.27
CA THR A 216 -2.78 -15.83 -5.09
C THR A 216 -4.18 -15.74 -4.48
N VAL A 217 -4.64 -14.53 -4.21
CA VAL A 217 -5.99 -14.22 -3.72
C VAL A 217 -6.78 -13.61 -4.87
N ALA A 218 -7.87 -14.25 -5.23
CA ALA A 218 -8.79 -13.77 -6.26
C ALA A 218 -10.09 -13.24 -5.63
N THR A 219 -10.59 -12.12 -6.10
CA THR A 219 -11.98 -11.73 -5.85
C THR A 219 -12.83 -11.92 -7.10
N ASP A 220 -14.10 -12.19 -6.88
CA ASP A 220 -15.07 -12.36 -7.94
C ASP A 220 -15.42 -11.03 -8.58
N TYR A 221 -15.41 -10.96 -9.91
CA TYR A 221 -15.90 -9.84 -10.72
C TYR A 221 -16.95 -10.34 -11.73
N TYR A 222 -17.46 -11.54 -11.55
CA TYR A 222 -18.40 -12.17 -12.44
C TYR A 222 -19.82 -12.23 -11.88
N PHE A 223 -19.99 -12.67 -10.65
CA PHE A 223 -21.29 -12.73 -9.97
C PHE A 223 -21.70 -11.38 -9.40
N ASN A 224 -20.75 -10.56 -8.90
CA ASN A 224 -20.94 -9.15 -8.63
C ASN A 224 -20.32 -8.34 -9.78
N ARG A 225 -21.16 -7.63 -10.52
CA ARG A 225 -20.75 -6.99 -11.78
C ARG A 225 -21.45 -5.67 -12.00
N GLU A 226 -21.36 -4.80 -11.03
CA GLU A 226 -21.90 -3.46 -11.11
C GLU A 226 -20.94 -2.50 -11.81
N PHE A 227 -21.48 -1.53 -12.55
CA PHE A 227 -20.72 -0.51 -13.26
C PHE A 227 -21.22 0.88 -12.91
N ARG A 228 -20.29 1.81 -12.82
CA ARG A 228 -20.56 3.25 -12.70
C ARG A 228 -19.70 4.03 -13.68
N LYS A 229 -20.01 5.30 -13.84
CA LYS A 229 -19.11 6.23 -14.56
C LYS A 229 -18.09 6.81 -13.60
N ASP A 230 -16.80 6.78 -14.00
CA ASP A 230 -15.74 7.50 -13.32
C ASP A 230 -15.91 9.03 -13.53
N TRP A 231 -15.05 9.81 -12.92
CA TRP A 231 -15.06 11.27 -13.03
C TRP A 231 -14.76 11.79 -14.46
N ASN A 232 -14.21 10.97 -15.36
CA ASN A 232 -14.01 11.26 -16.78
C ASN A 232 -15.19 10.81 -17.65
N GLY A 233 -16.19 10.13 -17.07
CA GLY A 233 -17.33 9.56 -17.78
C GLY A 233 -17.09 8.18 -18.39
N ASN A 234 -15.95 7.52 -18.13
CA ASN A 234 -15.69 6.15 -18.57
C ASN A 234 -16.39 5.15 -17.65
N GLU A 235 -16.83 4.02 -18.19
CA GLU A 235 -17.33 2.93 -17.37
C GLU A 235 -16.22 2.26 -16.58
N GLU A 236 -16.43 2.09 -15.27
CA GLU A 236 -15.59 1.30 -14.39
C GLU A 236 -16.45 0.33 -13.58
N GLN A 237 -15.98 -0.92 -13.41
CA GLN A 237 -16.57 -1.85 -12.46
C GLN A 237 -16.24 -1.40 -11.04
N PHE A 238 -17.23 -1.40 -10.16
CA PHE A 238 -17.08 -0.96 -8.78
C PHE A 238 -17.70 -1.98 -7.82
N HIS A 239 -17.77 -1.68 -6.54
CA HIS A 239 -18.03 -2.59 -5.42
C HIS A 239 -17.07 -3.78 -5.39
N TYR A 240 -16.54 -4.10 -4.23
CA TYR A 240 -15.70 -5.26 -3.91
C TYR A 240 -14.54 -5.53 -4.88
N THR A 241 -14.19 -4.55 -5.75
CA THR A 241 -13.06 -4.67 -6.67
C THR A 241 -11.75 -4.19 -6.03
N TRP A 242 -10.63 -4.78 -6.45
CA TRP A 242 -9.30 -4.38 -5.98
C TRP A 242 -8.90 -2.96 -6.39
N GLU A 243 -9.53 -2.40 -7.39
CA GLU A 243 -9.31 -1.06 -7.92
C GLU A 243 -10.16 0.00 -7.21
N ASP A 244 -11.32 -0.38 -6.67
CA ASP A 244 -12.23 0.56 -6.01
C ASP A 244 -11.68 0.98 -4.64
N ARG A 245 -11.46 2.30 -4.49
CA ARG A 245 -10.92 2.95 -3.31
C ARG A 245 -11.98 3.56 -2.40
N LEU A 246 -13.24 3.49 -2.79
CA LEU A 246 -14.35 3.97 -1.98
C LEU A 246 -14.69 2.95 -0.88
N HIS A 247 -15.61 3.33 -0.01
CA HIS A 247 -15.96 2.54 1.18
C HIS A 247 -16.46 1.12 0.88
N SER A 248 -17.00 0.87 -0.31
CA SER A 248 -17.43 -0.46 -0.76
C SER A 248 -16.34 -1.22 -1.54
N GLY A 249 -15.18 -0.60 -1.78
CA GLY A 249 -14.11 -1.22 -2.54
C GLY A 249 -13.12 -2.01 -1.69
N PHE A 250 -12.44 -2.95 -2.32
CA PHE A 250 -11.46 -3.82 -1.68
C PHE A 250 -10.02 -3.39 -1.86
N TRP A 251 -9.77 -2.15 -2.28
CA TRP A 251 -8.40 -1.66 -2.50
C TRP A 251 -7.52 -1.81 -1.26
N VAL A 252 -8.02 -1.41 -0.08
CA VAL A 252 -7.27 -1.52 1.19
C VAL A 252 -7.03 -2.99 1.53
N TRP A 253 -8.04 -3.83 1.42
CA TRP A 253 -7.92 -5.26 1.71
C TRP A 253 -6.95 -5.96 0.75
N GLY A 254 -7.03 -5.66 -0.54
CA GLY A 254 -6.06 -6.14 -1.53
C GLY A 254 -4.63 -5.66 -1.25
N THR A 255 -4.46 -4.46 -0.71
CA THR A 255 -3.16 -3.95 -0.28
C THR A 255 -2.60 -4.79 0.87
N ILE A 256 -3.41 -5.14 1.88
CA ILE A 256 -2.98 -6.02 3.00
C ILE A 256 -2.48 -7.37 2.47
N PHE A 257 -3.19 -8.01 1.54
CA PHE A 257 -2.73 -9.27 0.95
C PHE A 257 -1.38 -9.11 0.23
N ARG A 258 -1.21 -8.03 -0.55
CA ARG A 258 0.05 -7.75 -1.25
C ARG A 258 1.19 -7.42 -0.28
N ASP A 259 0.90 -6.72 0.81
CA ASP A 259 1.86 -6.41 1.87
C ASP A 259 2.35 -7.68 2.58
N LEU A 260 1.49 -8.67 2.72
CA LEU A 260 1.84 -10.02 3.19
C LEU A 260 2.52 -10.91 2.12
N GLY A 261 2.80 -10.37 0.94
CA GLY A 261 3.53 -11.06 -0.14
C GLY A 261 2.67 -11.87 -1.10
N ALA A 262 1.33 -11.85 -0.96
CA ALA A 262 0.43 -12.53 -1.88
C ALA A 262 0.23 -11.72 -3.19
N LYS A 263 -0.16 -12.40 -4.24
CA LYS A 263 -0.66 -11.77 -5.47
C LYS A 263 -2.17 -11.60 -5.37
N THR A 264 -2.70 -10.48 -5.86
CA THR A 264 -4.14 -10.28 -6.03
C THR A 264 -4.52 -10.39 -7.50
N THR A 265 -5.66 -11.00 -7.77
CA THR A 265 -6.23 -11.14 -9.14
C THR A 265 -7.75 -11.08 -9.10
N ALA A 266 -8.40 -11.05 -10.25
CA ALA A 266 -9.86 -11.04 -10.37
C ALA A 266 -10.35 -12.16 -11.30
N ILE A 267 -11.46 -12.81 -10.94
CA ILE A 267 -12.17 -13.77 -11.78
C ILE A 267 -13.31 -13.03 -12.49
N LYS A 268 -13.12 -12.77 -13.79
CA LYS A 268 -14.04 -11.94 -14.61
C LYS A 268 -15.00 -12.77 -15.47
N ALA A 269 -14.93 -14.08 -15.40
CA ALA A 269 -15.77 -15.02 -16.13
C ALA A 269 -16.22 -16.14 -15.19
N ALA A 270 -17.20 -16.94 -15.61
CA ALA A 270 -17.64 -18.11 -14.87
C ALA A 270 -16.44 -18.95 -14.36
N PRO A 271 -16.48 -19.44 -13.13
CA PRO A 271 -15.40 -20.27 -12.57
C PRO A 271 -15.13 -21.51 -13.41
N THR A 272 -13.88 -21.74 -13.75
CA THR A 272 -13.39 -22.91 -14.47
C THR A 272 -12.12 -23.45 -13.83
N ALA A 273 -11.78 -24.71 -14.13
CA ALA A 273 -10.51 -25.29 -13.69
C ALA A 273 -9.30 -24.45 -14.14
N GLU A 274 -9.37 -23.81 -15.30
CA GLU A 274 -8.25 -23.01 -15.84
C GLU A 274 -8.11 -21.68 -15.11
N ASN A 275 -9.22 -20.92 -14.89
CA ASN A 275 -9.11 -19.61 -14.22
C ASN A 275 -8.90 -19.70 -12.70
N LEU A 276 -9.17 -20.86 -12.09
CA LEU A 276 -8.90 -21.14 -10.68
C LEU A 276 -7.57 -21.88 -10.45
N LYS A 277 -6.85 -22.34 -11.48
CA LYS A 277 -5.67 -23.20 -11.40
C LYS A 277 -4.57 -22.66 -10.47
N ASN A 278 -4.31 -21.37 -10.50
CA ASN A 278 -3.24 -20.73 -9.71
C ASN A 278 -3.81 -19.86 -8.57
N VAL A 279 -5.08 -20.04 -8.22
CA VAL A 279 -5.73 -19.32 -7.13
C VAL A 279 -5.67 -20.18 -5.86
N ASN A 280 -5.29 -19.58 -4.75
CA ASN A 280 -5.27 -20.21 -3.44
C ASN A 280 -6.46 -19.81 -2.58
N VAL A 281 -6.92 -18.55 -2.71
CA VAL A 281 -8.10 -18.02 -2.03
C VAL A 281 -9.01 -17.38 -3.08
N TYR A 282 -10.28 -17.78 -3.11
CA TYR A 282 -11.31 -17.18 -3.96
C TYR A 282 -12.39 -16.58 -3.09
N ILE A 283 -12.63 -15.29 -3.26
CA ILE A 283 -13.58 -14.50 -2.48
C ILE A 283 -14.75 -14.14 -3.38
N ILE A 284 -15.95 -14.58 -3.00
CA ILE A 284 -17.21 -14.22 -3.68
C ILE A 284 -18.02 -13.40 -2.68
N VAL A 285 -18.36 -12.19 -3.09
CA VAL A 285 -19.07 -11.23 -2.25
C VAL A 285 -20.31 -10.77 -2.99
N ASP A 286 -21.44 -10.89 -2.33
CA ASP A 286 -22.64 -10.17 -2.64
C ASP A 286 -23.07 -10.30 -4.13
N PRO A 287 -23.34 -11.52 -4.64
CA PRO A 287 -23.77 -11.71 -6.01
C PRO A 287 -24.98 -10.85 -6.35
N ASP A 288 -24.96 -10.22 -7.52
CA ASP A 288 -25.95 -9.23 -7.96
C ASP A 288 -27.38 -9.78 -8.03
N THR A 289 -28.32 -8.96 -7.62
CA THR A 289 -29.74 -9.11 -7.93
C THR A 289 -30.10 -8.42 -9.26
N LYS A 290 -31.30 -8.71 -9.80
CA LYS A 290 -31.82 -7.98 -10.98
C LYS A 290 -32.07 -6.50 -10.73
N LYS A 291 -32.05 -6.06 -9.48
CA LYS A 291 -32.25 -4.69 -9.07
C LYS A 291 -30.96 -3.86 -9.26
N GLU A 292 -29.81 -4.50 -9.10
CA GLU A 292 -28.48 -3.89 -9.20
C GLU A 292 -27.93 -4.00 -10.61
N THR A 293 -28.04 -5.18 -11.20
CA THR A 293 -27.57 -5.46 -12.56
C THR A 293 -28.72 -6.02 -13.39
N PRO A 294 -29.06 -5.43 -14.55
CA PRO A 294 -30.22 -5.87 -15.36
C PRO A 294 -30.17 -7.34 -15.78
N ASN A 295 -28.97 -7.86 -16.05
CA ASN A 295 -28.73 -9.25 -16.44
C ASN A 295 -27.62 -9.85 -15.55
N PRO A 296 -27.92 -10.19 -14.28
CA PRO A 296 -26.93 -10.70 -13.37
C PRO A 296 -26.51 -12.13 -13.72
N ASN A 297 -25.28 -12.46 -13.44
CA ASN A 297 -24.75 -13.80 -13.57
C ASN A 297 -25.09 -14.61 -12.29
N PHE A 298 -26.15 -15.39 -12.33
CA PHE A 298 -26.50 -16.26 -11.20
C PHE A 298 -25.61 -17.51 -11.16
N VAL A 299 -25.31 -17.98 -9.96
CA VAL A 299 -24.57 -19.22 -9.73
C VAL A 299 -25.32 -20.41 -10.37
N GLN A 300 -24.66 -21.15 -11.25
CA GLN A 300 -25.18 -22.30 -11.98
C GLN A 300 -24.60 -23.62 -11.42
N ASP A 301 -25.17 -24.77 -11.79
CA ASP A 301 -24.68 -26.08 -11.37
C ASP A 301 -23.23 -26.34 -11.80
N ALA A 302 -22.85 -25.85 -12.98
CA ALA A 302 -21.48 -25.93 -13.47
C ALA A 302 -20.51 -25.14 -12.58
N ASP A 303 -20.89 -23.95 -12.12
CA ASP A 303 -20.06 -23.11 -11.21
C ASP A 303 -19.90 -23.80 -9.86
N ILE A 304 -21.00 -24.32 -9.30
CA ILE A 304 -21.01 -25.07 -8.04
C ILE A 304 -20.04 -26.25 -8.11
N LYS A 305 -20.12 -27.02 -9.20
CA LYS A 305 -19.22 -28.16 -9.40
C LYS A 305 -17.76 -27.72 -9.46
N GLN A 306 -17.44 -26.72 -10.27
CA GLN A 306 -16.04 -26.25 -10.45
C GLN A 306 -15.45 -25.70 -9.14
N ILE A 307 -16.22 -24.88 -8.42
CA ILE A 307 -15.78 -24.33 -7.14
C ILE A 307 -15.62 -25.44 -6.09
N SER A 308 -16.56 -26.36 -6.00
CA SER A 308 -16.49 -27.48 -5.04
C SER A 308 -15.31 -28.41 -5.32
N ASP A 309 -15.04 -28.72 -6.58
CA ASP A 309 -13.89 -29.54 -6.95
C ASP A 309 -12.56 -28.82 -6.64
N TRP A 310 -12.49 -27.51 -6.88
CA TRP A 310 -11.33 -26.68 -6.55
C TRP A 310 -11.11 -26.59 -5.02
N VAL A 311 -12.17 -26.44 -4.22
CA VAL A 311 -12.07 -26.46 -2.74
C VAL A 311 -11.57 -27.83 -2.26
N LYS A 312 -12.12 -28.94 -2.78
CA LYS A 312 -11.66 -30.31 -2.46
C LYS A 312 -10.19 -30.55 -2.82
N ALA A 313 -9.69 -29.83 -3.85
CA ALA A 313 -8.28 -29.86 -4.23
C ALA A 313 -7.37 -28.96 -3.34
N GLY A 314 -7.91 -28.29 -2.30
CA GLY A 314 -7.15 -27.51 -1.34
C GLY A 314 -7.29 -25.98 -1.51
N GLY A 315 -8.20 -25.52 -2.35
CA GLY A 315 -8.54 -24.10 -2.46
C GLY A 315 -9.31 -23.60 -1.23
N THR A 316 -9.12 -22.34 -0.86
CA THR A 316 -9.87 -21.67 0.21
C THR A 316 -10.94 -20.78 -0.39
N LEU A 317 -12.21 -21.10 -0.15
CA LEU A 317 -13.36 -20.30 -0.57
C LEU A 317 -13.82 -19.39 0.57
N VAL A 318 -14.04 -18.11 0.27
CA VAL A 318 -14.64 -17.12 1.18
C VAL A 318 -15.95 -16.64 0.56
N LEU A 319 -17.05 -16.86 1.26
CA LEU A 319 -18.39 -16.41 0.83
C LEU A 319 -18.86 -15.31 1.78
N MET A 320 -19.31 -14.19 1.22
CA MET A 320 -19.81 -13.06 1.99
C MET A 320 -21.15 -12.61 1.39
N ALA A 321 -22.15 -12.36 2.22
CA ALA A 321 -23.45 -11.88 1.80
C ALA A 321 -24.04 -10.89 2.80
N ASN A 322 -24.68 -9.88 2.25
CA ASN A 322 -25.53 -8.96 3.01
C ASN A 322 -27.01 -9.39 2.95
N ASP A 323 -27.94 -8.46 2.97
CA ASP A 323 -29.38 -8.76 2.97
C ASP A 323 -29.92 -9.18 1.59
N THR A 324 -31.10 -9.84 1.60
CA THR A 324 -31.76 -10.34 0.39
C THR A 324 -32.26 -9.27 -0.57
N SER A 325 -32.16 -7.98 -0.22
CA SER A 325 -32.52 -6.89 -1.14
C SER A 325 -31.38 -6.50 -2.07
N ASN A 326 -30.15 -6.80 -1.67
CA ASN A 326 -28.92 -6.45 -2.38
C ASN A 326 -28.12 -7.69 -2.83
N CYS A 327 -28.24 -8.83 -2.14
CA CYS A 327 -27.54 -10.08 -2.48
C CYS A 327 -28.50 -11.14 -3.03
N GLU A 328 -28.12 -11.84 -4.08
CA GLU A 328 -28.88 -12.95 -4.66
C GLU A 328 -28.70 -14.24 -3.83
N HIS A 329 -29.49 -14.42 -2.80
CA HIS A 329 -29.40 -15.56 -1.88
C HIS A 329 -29.85 -16.90 -2.48
N LYS A 330 -30.77 -16.93 -3.44
CA LYS A 330 -31.39 -18.17 -3.93
C LYS A 330 -30.37 -19.12 -4.55
N ASN A 331 -29.63 -18.65 -5.54
CA ASN A 331 -28.62 -19.46 -6.23
C ASN A 331 -27.31 -19.48 -5.45
N PHE A 332 -26.95 -18.39 -4.77
CA PHE A 332 -25.75 -18.35 -3.93
C PHE A 332 -25.82 -19.36 -2.79
N ASN A 333 -26.97 -19.54 -2.15
CA ASN A 333 -27.19 -20.57 -1.15
C ASN A 333 -27.08 -22.01 -1.68
N ARG A 334 -27.25 -22.23 -3.00
CA ARG A 334 -27.00 -23.57 -3.57
C ARG A 334 -25.50 -23.92 -3.50
N LEU A 335 -24.62 -22.93 -3.78
CA LEU A 335 -23.18 -23.08 -3.60
C LEU A 335 -22.82 -23.23 -2.10
N ALA A 336 -23.31 -22.34 -1.24
CA ALA A 336 -22.98 -22.36 0.19
C ALA A 336 -23.38 -23.68 0.87
N LYS A 337 -24.51 -24.29 0.47
CA LYS A 337 -25.01 -25.56 0.99
C LYS A 337 -24.09 -26.75 0.73
N GLU A 338 -23.28 -26.73 -0.33
CA GLU A 338 -22.25 -27.74 -0.57
C GLU A 338 -21.23 -27.85 0.56
N PHE A 339 -21.09 -26.77 1.35
CA PHE A 339 -20.18 -26.67 2.48
C PHE A 339 -20.91 -26.65 3.83
N GLY A 340 -22.21 -26.94 3.85
CA GLY A 340 -23.02 -26.94 5.07
C GLY A 340 -23.41 -25.54 5.58
N ILE A 341 -23.38 -24.53 4.71
CA ILE A 341 -23.68 -23.13 5.06
C ILE A 341 -24.93 -22.66 4.32
N GLN A 342 -25.79 -21.92 5.02
CA GLN A 342 -26.90 -21.21 4.41
C GLN A 342 -27.00 -19.79 4.96
N PHE A 343 -26.98 -18.79 4.10
CA PHE A 343 -27.29 -17.40 4.43
C PHE A 343 -28.80 -17.27 4.67
N LEU A 344 -29.16 -16.73 5.83
CA LEU A 344 -30.58 -16.56 6.22
C LEU A 344 -31.15 -15.27 5.64
N PRO A 345 -32.46 -15.22 5.34
CA PRO A 345 -33.13 -14.02 4.83
C PRO A 345 -33.40 -13.01 5.95
N LYS A 346 -32.37 -12.66 6.72
CA LYS A 346 -32.42 -11.75 7.85
C LYS A 346 -31.25 -10.79 7.70
N ASN A 347 -31.44 -9.53 8.05
CA ASN A 347 -30.37 -8.54 8.09
C ASN A 347 -30.08 -8.17 9.53
N VAL A 348 -28.83 -8.28 9.96
CA VAL A 348 -28.36 -7.87 11.27
C VAL A 348 -27.26 -6.81 11.14
N ASN A 349 -26.94 -6.13 12.23
CA ASN A 349 -25.95 -5.06 12.28
C ASN A 349 -26.28 -3.87 11.34
N MET A 350 -27.54 -3.45 11.34
CA MET A 350 -28.01 -2.28 10.60
C MET A 350 -27.35 -1.01 11.16
N VAL A 351 -26.37 -0.46 10.44
CA VAL A 351 -25.67 0.78 10.81
C VAL A 351 -26.41 1.99 10.26
N GLN A 352 -26.87 2.87 11.15
CA GLN A 352 -27.59 4.10 10.78
C GLN A 352 -26.63 5.30 10.71
N GLY A 353 -26.47 5.88 9.53
CA GLY A 353 -25.60 7.02 9.30
C GLY A 353 -24.16 6.72 9.71
N THR A 354 -23.61 7.48 10.64
CA THR A 354 -22.23 7.34 11.14
C THR A 354 -22.12 6.57 12.47
N LYS A 355 -23.18 5.86 12.88
CA LYS A 355 -23.19 5.10 14.15
C LYS A 355 -22.48 3.74 13.99
N TRP A 356 -21.23 3.76 13.63
CA TRP A 356 -20.41 2.58 13.28
C TRP A 356 -20.37 1.50 14.37
N GLU A 357 -20.51 1.87 15.65
CA GLU A 357 -20.60 0.92 16.78
C GLU A 357 -21.77 -0.06 16.66
N GLN A 358 -22.81 0.26 15.90
CA GLN A 358 -23.92 -0.66 15.63
C GLN A 358 -23.49 -1.86 14.77
N GLY A 359 -22.38 -1.75 14.06
CA GLY A 359 -21.77 -2.84 13.29
C GLY A 359 -20.75 -3.67 14.05
N ARG A 360 -20.52 -3.39 15.34
CA ARG A 360 -19.52 -4.07 16.15
C ARG A 360 -19.90 -5.52 16.40
N VAL A 361 -18.94 -6.41 16.14
CA VAL A 361 -19.00 -7.84 16.43
C VAL A 361 -17.81 -8.20 17.33
N ASP A 362 -18.08 -8.58 18.57
CA ASP A 362 -17.02 -8.95 19.50
C ASP A 362 -16.50 -10.35 19.20
N ILE A 363 -15.17 -10.49 19.23
CA ILE A 363 -14.50 -11.77 18.99
C ILE A 363 -14.20 -12.43 20.36
N PRO A 364 -14.72 -13.63 20.62
CA PRO A 364 -14.46 -14.34 21.87
C PRO A 364 -12.96 -14.61 22.07
N ALA A 365 -12.49 -14.51 23.32
CA ALA A 365 -11.14 -14.90 23.68
C ALA A 365 -10.87 -16.36 23.33
N GLY A 366 -9.68 -16.66 22.80
CA GLY A 366 -9.32 -18.02 22.36
C GLY A 366 -9.93 -18.44 21.02
N ASN A 367 -10.50 -17.50 20.26
CA ASN A 367 -11.02 -17.79 18.92
C ASN A 367 -9.95 -18.42 18.03
N ALA A 368 -10.29 -19.50 17.32
CA ALA A 368 -9.34 -20.27 16.51
C ALA A 368 -8.82 -19.50 15.29
N VAL A 369 -9.63 -18.59 14.72
CA VAL A 369 -9.32 -17.80 13.53
C VAL A 369 -8.74 -16.44 13.92
N PHE A 370 -9.43 -15.73 14.83
CA PHE A 370 -9.07 -14.35 15.22
C PHE A 370 -8.26 -14.36 16.53
N LYS A 371 -6.97 -14.68 16.45
CA LYS A 371 -6.13 -14.86 17.66
C LYS A 371 -5.88 -13.56 18.44
N ASN A 372 -5.71 -12.44 17.75
CA ASN A 372 -5.33 -11.15 18.33
C ASN A 372 -6.38 -10.05 18.17
N THR A 373 -7.48 -10.34 17.49
CA THR A 373 -8.55 -9.38 17.21
C THR A 373 -9.60 -9.47 18.32
N LYS A 374 -9.97 -8.33 18.90
CA LYS A 374 -11.00 -8.25 19.95
C LYS A 374 -12.39 -7.95 19.40
N ALA A 375 -12.48 -7.27 18.28
CA ALA A 375 -13.72 -6.95 17.59
C ALA A 375 -13.47 -6.71 16.11
N VAL A 376 -14.49 -6.96 15.29
CA VAL A 376 -14.58 -6.53 13.90
C VAL A 376 -15.85 -5.70 13.71
N TYR A 377 -15.90 -4.89 12.67
CA TYR A 377 -17.07 -4.07 12.35
C TYR A 377 -17.63 -4.52 11.02
N ILE A 378 -18.86 -4.99 11.03
CA ILE A 378 -19.55 -5.48 9.82
C ILE A 378 -20.90 -4.78 9.76
N LYS A 379 -21.13 -4.04 8.69
CA LYS A 379 -22.40 -3.39 8.41
C LYS A 379 -23.27 -4.31 7.55
N GLU A 380 -24.52 -4.51 7.96
CA GLU A 380 -25.55 -5.19 7.17
C GLU A 380 -25.10 -6.57 6.66
N LEU A 381 -25.31 -7.60 7.47
CA LEU A 381 -24.93 -8.97 7.09
C LEU A 381 -26.09 -9.93 7.23
N ALA A 382 -26.09 -10.98 6.42
CA ALA A 382 -26.96 -12.13 6.56
C ALA A 382 -26.35 -13.13 7.56
N PRO A 383 -27.00 -13.47 8.69
CA PRO A 383 -26.51 -14.52 9.56
C PRO A 383 -26.64 -15.90 8.93
N LEU A 384 -25.94 -16.86 9.50
CA LEU A 384 -25.77 -18.20 8.93
C LEU A 384 -26.59 -19.24 9.69
N GLU A 385 -27.20 -20.18 8.95
CA GLU A 385 -27.55 -21.51 9.43
C GLU A 385 -26.46 -22.50 9.03
N LEU A 386 -25.94 -23.26 9.96
CA LEU A 386 -24.85 -24.21 9.73
C LEU A 386 -25.30 -25.66 9.94
N LYS A 387 -24.81 -26.55 9.07
CA LYS A 387 -24.92 -28.00 9.16
C LYS A 387 -23.53 -28.61 9.08
N ALA A 388 -23.30 -29.68 9.83
CA ALA A 388 -22.03 -30.39 9.77
C ALA A 388 -21.59 -30.66 8.29
N PRO A 389 -20.31 -30.45 7.94
CA PRO A 389 -19.17 -30.22 8.83
C PRO A 389 -18.94 -28.74 9.22
N ALA A 390 -19.76 -27.79 8.76
CA ALA A 390 -19.61 -26.37 9.07
C ALA A 390 -19.76 -26.11 10.58
N GLN A 391 -18.96 -25.18 11.11
CA GLN A 391 -18.91 -24.81 12.52
C GLN A 391 -18.93 -23.28 12.68
N ALA A 392 -19.58 -22.80 13.72
CA ALA A 392 -19.60 -21.37 14.03
C ALA A 392 -18.21 -20.90 14.52
N ILE A 393 -17.71 -19.84 13.90
CA ILE A 393 -16.48 -19.13 14.30
C ILE A 393 -16.84 -17.99 15.26
N VAL A 394 -17.88 -17.23 14.94
CA VAL A 394 -18.36 -16.10 15.75
C VAL A 394 -19.89 -16.12 15.80
N THR A 395 -20.43 -16.00 17.00
CA THR A 395 -21.87 -15.90 17.28
C THR A 395 -22.13 -14.63 18.07
N GLN A 396 -23.17 -13.88 17.75
CA GLN A 396 -23.60 -12.68 18.45
C GLN A 396 -25.13 -12.63 18.52
N ASN A 397 -25.67 -12.37 19.74
CA ASN A 397 -27.11 -12.26 19.97
C ASN A 397 -27.93 -13.48 19.47
N GLY A 398 -27.32 -14.66 19.48
CA GLY A 398 -27.94 -15.92 19.03
C GLY A 398 -27.82 -16.15 17.51
N ASP A 399 -27.32 -15.23 16.75
CA ASP A 399 -27.05 -15.38 15.32
C ASP A 399 -25.61 -15.82 15.08
N VAL A 400 -25.39 -16.76 14.17
CA VAL A 400 -24.04 -17.08 13.68
C VAL A 400 -23.64 -16.03 12.64
N ILE A 401 -22.59 -15.29 12.95
CA ILE A 401 -22.08 -14.19 12.13
C ILE A 401 -21.01 -14.68 11.17
N MET A 402 -20.18 -15.65 11.60
CA MET A 402 -19.12 -16.25 10.80
C MET A 402 -19.07 -17.76 11.08
N GLY A 403 -18.87 -18.53 10.04
CA GLY A 403 -18.79 -19.99 10.09
C GLY A 403 -17.83 -20.56 9.06
#